data_69748dac2d6595905ebe9c49d849d25f
#
_entry.id   69748dac2d6595905ebe9c49d849d25f
#
_cell.length_a   1.000
_cell.length_b   1.000
_cell.length_c   1.000
_cell.angle_alpha   90.00
_cell.angle_beta   90.00
_cell.angle_gamma   90.00
#
_symmetry.space_group_name_H-M   'P 1'
#
loop_
_entity.id
_entity.type
_entity.pdbx_description
1 polymer ?
#
loop_
_entity_poly.entity_id
_entity_poly.type
_entity_poly.pdbx_seq_one_letter_code
_entity_poly.pdbx_strand_id
1 'polypeptide(L)'
;MKTNYHTHTYRCKHAMGNDERIVLNAIKADFDILGFSDHTPWPHFPADYDSHVRMEPQYLPEYCGSVNRLREKYKDQIEIHLGLEAEYFPHHMQELLDMKSEYGIEYLIYGAHYDELDAPVPERFYFGRDILAPHDLERYEQNIIPGIESKFYTYVAHPDLFIRGYPYFDEHCVALSHR
;
A
#
# COMPACT_ATOMS: atom_id res chain seq x y z
N MET A 1 0.14 20.16 -13.55
CA MET A 1 -0.67 19.27 -12.70
C MET A 1 0.25 18.62 -11.69
N LYS A 2 -0.01 18.82 -10.42
CA LYS A 2 0.77 18.26 -9.30
C LYS A 2 -0.09 17.24 -8.57
N THR A 3 0.36 15.98 -8.52
CA THR A 3 -0.44 14.86 -8.05
C THR A 3 0.31 14.04 -7.00
N ASN A 4 -0.44 13.47 -6.07
CA ASN A 4 0.05 12.44 -5.15
C ASN A 4 -1.01 11.37 -4.97
N TYR A 5 -0.68 10.11 -5.25
CA TYR A 5 -1.58 8.96 -5.11
C TYR A 5 -1.13 7.98 -4.01
N HIS A 6 -0.09 8.34 -3.22
CA HIS A 6 0.41 7.49 -2.14
C HIS A 6 0.37 8.25 -0.81
N THR A 7 -0.76 8.15 -0.11
CA THR A 7 -0.99 8.87 1.14
C THR A 7 -1.63 7.96 2.18
N HIS A 8 -0.95 7.79 3.30
CA HIS A 8 -1.42 7.04 4.46
C HIS A 8 -2.17 7.91 5.44
N THR A 9 -3.04 7.29 6.23
CA THR A 9 -3.78 7.92 7.32
C THR A 9 -3.30 7.41 8.68
N TYR A 10 -3.75 8.03 9.76
CA TYR A 10 -3.42 7.60 11.13
C TYR A 10 -3.86 6.14 11.43
N ARG A 11 -4.77 5.58 10.61
CA ARG A 11 -5.29 4.21 10.79
C ARG A 11 -4.23 3.14 10.56
N CYS A 12 -3.23 3.43 9.74
CA CYS A 12 -2.08 2.51 9.54
C CYS A 12 -1.06 2.54 10.68
N LYS A 13 -1.31 3.36 11.73
CA LYS A 13 -0.51 3.45 12.97
C LYS A 13 0.92 4.00 12.80
N HIS A 14 1.36 4.31 11.59
CA HIS A 14 2.66 4.93 11.32
C HIS A 14 2.56 6.28 10.57
N ALA A 15 1.35 6.76 10.29
CA ALA A 15 1.10 8.12 9.83
C ALA A 15 0.39 8.94 10.93
N MET A 16 0.50 10.26 10.86
CA MET A 16 -0.05 11.17 11.87
C MET A 16 -0.97 12.21 11.27
N GLY A 17 -1.91 12.70 12.08
CA GLY A 17 -2.87 13.72 11.69
C GLY A 17 -4.17 13.11 11.20
N ASN A 18 -5.22 13.95 11.14
CA ASN A 18 -6.50 13.53 10.59
C ASN A 18 -6.53 13.74 9.07
N ASP A 19 -7.45 13.05 8.41
CA ASP A 19 -7.58 13.04 6.95
C ASP A 19 -7.77 14.44 6.37
N GLU A 20 -8.58 15.28 7.05
CA GLU A 20 -8.84 16.64 6.60
C GLU A 20 -7.59 17.52 6.63
N ARG A 21 -6.72 17.35 7.62
CA ARG A 21 -5.44 18.07 7.69
C ARG A 21 -4.53 17.70 6.51
N ILE A 22 -4.58 16.45 6.08
CA ILE A 22 -3.84 15.99 4.89
C ILE A 22 -4.35 16.74 3.66
N VAL A 23 -5.67 16.80 3.45
CA VAL A 23 -6.28 17.52 2.34
C VAL A 23 -5.92 19.01 2.36
N LEU A 24 -6.05 19.67 3.52
CA LEU A 24 -5.70 21.08 3.64
C LEU A 24 -4.22 21.37 3.37
N ASN A 25 -3.33 20.46 3.76
CA ASN A 25 -1.92 20.58 3.46
C ASN A 25 -1.64 20.38 1.95
N ALA A 26 -2.35 19.47 1.29
CA ALA A 26 -2.25 19.26 -0.15
C ALA A 26 -2.73 20.50 -0.92
N ILE A 27 -3.87 21.09 -0.55
CA ILE A 27 -4.38 22.34 -1.13
C ILE A 27 -3.36 23.46 -0.93
N LYS A 28 -2.84 23.64 0.29
CA LYS A 28 -1.83 24.67 0.60
C LYS A 28 -0.54 24.49 -0.19
N ALA A 29 -0.22 23.28 -0.57
CA ALA A 29 0.97 22.94 -1.36
C ALA A 29 0.69 22.89 -2.87
N ASP A 30 -0.46 23.43 -3.31
CA ASP A 30 -0.90 23.51 -4.71
C ASP A 30 -0.91 22.14 -5.43
N PHE A 31 -1.43 21.10 -4.76
CA PHE A 31 -1.75 19.85 -5.42
C PHE A 31 -3.09 19.94 -6.14
N ASP A 32 -3.12 19.45 -7.37
CA ASP A 32 -4.34 19.33 -8.17
C ASP A 32 -5.11 18.06 -7.81
N ILE A 33 -4.40 16.97 -7.50
CA ILE A 33 -4.97 15.66 -7.20
C ILE A 33 -4.31 15.06 -5.94
N LEU A 34 -5.14 14.54 -5.04
CA LEU A 34 -4.74 13.80 -3.85
C LEU A 34 -5.43 12.44 -3.83
N GLY A 35 -4.66 11.36 -3.87
CA GLY A 35 -5.14 10.00 -3.65
C GLY A 35 -4.79 9.51 -2.24
N PHE A 36 -5.79 9.02 -1.53
CA PHE A 36 -5.59 8.26 -0.30
C PHE A 36 -5.36 6.79 -0.65
N SER A 37 -4.36 6.16 -0.06
CA SER A 37 -3.99 4.76 -0.32
C SER A 37 -3.43 4.11 0.94
N ASP A 38 -4.25 4.03 1.97
CA ASP A 38 -3.83 3.39 3.21
C ASP A 38 -3.61 1.88 3.01
N HIS A 39 -2.82 1.25 3.88
CA HIS A 39 -2.55 -0.17 3.78
C HIS A 39 -3.82 -1.01 3.89
N THR A 40 -3.94 -1.98 2.99
CA THR A 40 -5.09 -2.90 2.94
C THR A 40 -5.31 -3.60 4.28
N PRO A 41 -6.53 -3.53 4.84
CA PRO A 41 -6.87 -4.22 6.07
C PRO A 41 -7.23 -5.69 5.79
N TRP A 42 -6.22 -6.53 5.62
CA TRP A 42 -6.44 -7.96 5.37
C TRP A 42 -7.19 -8.62 6.53
N PRO A 43 -8.31 -9.32 6.29
CA PRO A 43 -9.18 -9.84 7.36
C PRO A 43 -8.67 -11.10 8.06
N HIS A 44 -7.61 -11.73 7.54
CA HIS A 44 -7.12 -13.04 7.97
C HIS A 44 -6.10 -13.03 9.10
N PHE A 45 -5.87 -11.88 9.72
CA PHE A 45 -5.03 -11.85 10.89
C PHE A 45 -5.75 -12.44 12.10
N PRO A 46 -5.03 -13.17 12.99
CA PRO A 46 -5.59 -13.57 14.28
C PRO A 46 -6.21 -12.37 15.00
N ALA A 47 -7.32 -12.60 15.72
CA ALA A 47 -8.07 -11.53 16.41
C ALA A 47 -7.24 -10.77 17.46
N ASP A 48 -6.17 -11.38 17.96
CA ASP A 48 -5.20 -10.82 18.89
C ASP A 48 -3.98 -10.19 18.19
N TYR A 49 -3.94 -10.23 16.86
CA TYR A 49 -2.88 -9.63 16.07
C TYR A 49 -3.10 -8.13 15.91
N ASP A 50 -2.29 -7.35 16.59
CA ASP A 50 -2.21 -5.91 16.36
C ASP A 50 -1.19 -5.59 15.27
N SER A 51 -1.67 -5.28 14.09
CA SER A 51 -0.82 -4.78 13.02
C SER A 51 -0.32 -3.39 13.36
N HIS A 52 1.00 -3.19 13.35
CA HIS A 52 1.60 -1.87 13.55
C HIS A 52 1.75 -1.05 12.25
N VAL A 53 1.30 -1.59 11.11
CA VAL A 53 1.53 -1.01 9.78
C VAL A 53 0.27 -0.89 8.93
N ARG A 54 -0.89 -1.35 9.41
CA ARG A 54 -2.15 -1.27 8.63
C ARG A 54 -3.36 -1.04 9.52
N MET A 55 -4.43 -0.51 8.93
CA MET A 55 -5.70 -0.37 9.64
C MET A 55 -6.30 -1.76 9.93
N GLU A 56 -7.09 -1.83 10.98
CA GLU A 56 -7.89 -3.02 11.25
C GLU A 56 -9.14 -3.06 10.35
N PRO A 57 -9.65 -4.25 9.97
CA PRO A 57 -10.75 -4.38 9.02
C PRO A 57 -12.00 -3.57 9.38
N GLN A 58 -12.32 -3.45 10.68
CA GLN A 58 -13.48 -2.66 11.13
C GLN A 58 -13.39 -1.16 10.82
N TYR A 59 -12.21 -0.62 10.55
CA TYR A 59 -12.03 0.80 10.22
C TYR A 59 -12.16 1.11 8.72
N LEU A 60 -12.23 0.10 7.85
CA LEU A 60 -12.35 0.31 6.41
C LEU A 60 -13.59 1.13 6.02
N PRO A 61 -14.81 0.85 6.56
CA PRO A 61 -15.99 1.65 6.23
C PRO A 61 -15.84 3.12 6.64
N GLU A 62 -15.21 3.37 7.78
CA GLU A 62 -14.98 4.72 8.28
C GLU A 62 -13.92 5.45 7.43
N TYR A 63 -12.84 4.77 7.02
CA TYR A 63 -11.83 5.29 6.09
C TYR A 63 -12.48 5.73 4.78
N CYS A 64 -13.21 4.84 4.12
CA CYS A 64 -13.90 5.13 2.86
C CYS A 64 -14.91 6.28 3.00
N GLY A 65 -15.69 6.26 4.08
CA GLY A 65 -16.65 7.32 4.38
C GLY A 65 -15.96 8.68 4.64
N SER A 66 -14.81 8.68 5.29
CA SER A 66 -14.03 9.90 5.56
C SER A 66 -13.50 10.51 4.25
N VAL A 67 -12.86 9.71 3.40
CA VAL A 67 -12.32 10.17 2.11
C VAL A 67 -13.44 10.72 1.21
N ASN A 68 -14.57 10.02 1.11
CA ASN A 68 -15.71 10.45 0.30
C ASN A 68 -16.33 11.77 0.80
N ARG A 69 -16.43 11.97 2.12
CA ARG A 69 -16.90 13.26 2.68
C ARG A 69 -15.94 14.40 2.35
N LEU A 70 -14.62 14.16 2.40
CA LEU A 70 -13.61 15.16 2.08
C LEU A 70 -13.59 15.47 0.59
N ARG A 71 -13.76 14.47 -0.27
CA ARG A 71 -13.93 14.64 -1.72
C ARG A 71 -15.05 15.63 -2.02
N GLU A 72 -16.24 15.41 -1.46
CA GLU A 72 -17.38 16.30 -1.69
C GLU A 72 -17.15 17.69 -1.09
N LYS A 73 -16.56 17.76 0.10
CA LYS A 73 -16.31 19.02 0.79
C LYS A 73 -15.33 19.95 0.05
N TYR A 74 -14.32 19.36 -0.60
CA TYR A 74 -13.22 20.12 -1.21
C TYR A 74 -13.18 20.03 -2.75
N LYS A 75 -14.26 19.55 -3.38
CA LYS A 75 -14.35 19.27 -4.83
C LYS A 75 -14.00 20.45 -5.75
N ASP A 76 -14.20 21.68 -5.26
CA ASP A 76 -13.89 22.89 -6.02
C ASP A 76 -12.43 23.37 -5.83
N GLN A 77 -11.64 22.68 -4.99
CA GLN A 77 -10.28 23.07 -4.64
C GLN A 77 -9.24 22.00 -5.00
N ILE A 78 -9.59 20.72 -4.90
CA ILE A 78 -8.69 19.60 -5.15
C ILE A 78 -9.50 18.35 -5.53
N GLU A 79 -9.02 17.59 -6.50
CA GLU A 79 -9.56 16.28 -6.82
C GLU A 79 -9.06 15.24 -5.83
N ILE A 80 -9.96 14.44 -5.22
CA ILE A 80 -9.59 13.44 -4.21
C ILE A 80 -10.03 12.05 -4.67
N HIS A 81 -9.12 11.08 -4.60
CA HIS A 81 -9.35 9.69 -4.94
C HIS A 81 -9.20 8.76 -3.75
N LEU A 82 -10.04 7.71 -3.73
CA LEU A 82 -10.05 6.64 -2.75
C LEU A 82 -9.31 5.41 -3.30
N GLY A 83 -8.21 5.05 -2.69
CA GLY A 83 -7.41 3.88 -3.03
C GLY A 83 -6.99 3.07 -1.82
N LEU A 84 -6.24 2.01 -2.07
CA LEU A 84 -5.51 1.23 -1.08
C LEU A 84 -4.11 0.89 -1.61
N GLU A 85 -3.15 0.79 -0.69
CA GLU A 85 -1.89 0.11 -0.94
C GLU A 85 -2.03 -1.34 -0.52
N ALA A 86 -1.78 -2.26 -1.44
CA ALA A 86 -2.00 -3.68 -1.22
C ALA A 86 -0.83 -4.52 -1.71
N GLU A 87 -0.49 -5.55 -0.96
CA GLU A 87 0.40 -6.61 -1.37
C GLU A 87 -0.30 -7.52 -2.41
N TYR A 88 0.48 -8.31 -3.14
CA TYR A 88 -0.01 -9.35 -4.00
C TYR A 88 0.07 -10.71 -3.29
N PHE A 89 -1.08 -11.17 -2.80
CA PHE A 89 -1.24 -12.49 -2.20
C PHE A 89 -2.21 -13.31 -3.07
N PRO A 90 -1.71 -14.20 -3.95
CA PRO A 90 -2.52 -14.88 -4.97
C PRO A 90 -3.82 -15.49 -4.44
N HIS A 91 -3.77 -16.09 -3.24
CA HIS A 91 -4.94 -16.75 -2.63
C HIS A 91 -5.99 -15.78 -2.06
N HIS A 92 -5.64 -14.50 -1.87
CA HIS A 92 -6.51 -13.48 -1.26
C HIS A 92 -6.92 -12.37 -2.26
N MET A 93 -6.51 -12.48 -3.53
CA MET A 93 -6.80 -11.44 -4.50
C MET A 93 -8.30 -11.24 -4.78
N GLN A 94 -9.09 -12.32 -4.74
CA GLN A 94 -10.54 -12.20 -4.91
C GLN A 94 -11.17 -11.37 -3.79
N GLU A 95 -10.74 -11.57 -2.56
CA GLU A 95 -11.23 -10.79 -1.40
C GLU A 95 -10.88 -9.30 -1.52
N LEU A 96 -9.67 -8.99 -2.01
CA LEU A 96 -9.26 -7.61 -2.29
C LEU A 96 -10.15 -6.97 -3.37
N LEU A 97 -10.49 -7.72 -4.43
CA LEU A 97 -11.35 -7.23 -5.50
C LEU A 97 -12.80 -7.06 -5.03
N ASP A 98 -13.29 -7.96 -4.19
CA ASP A 98 -14.62 -7.86 -3.58
C ASP A 98 -14.68 -6.63 -2.67
N MET A 99 -13.68 -6.41 -1.82
CA MET A 99 -13.52 -5.22 -0.99
C MET A 99 -13.47 -3.95 -1.83
N LYS A 100 -12.67 -3.95 -2.91
CA LYS A 100 -12.59 -2.83 -3.86
C LYS A 100 -13.96 -2.48 -4.43
N SER A 101 -14.73 -3.49 -4.83
CA SER A 101 -16.07 -3.32 -5.40
C SER A 101 -17.09 -2.85 -4.35
N GLU A 102 -17.09 -3.45 -3.17
CA GLU A 102 -18.04 -3.15 -2.08
C GLU A 102 -17.91 -1.71 -1.58
N TYR A 103 -16.68 -1.23 -1.41
CA TYR A 103 -16.41 0.09 -0.84
C TYR A 103 -16.16 1.18 -1.87
N GLY A 104 -16.23 0.87 -3.17
CA GLY A 104 -16.02 1.85 -4.25
C GLY A 104 -14.57 2.37 -4.31
N ILE A 105 -13.60 1.53 -3.98
CA ILE A 105 -12.18 1.85 -4.07
C ILE A 105 -11.79 1.97 -5.53
N GLU A 106 -11.24 3.12 -5.93
CA GLU A 106 -11.03 3.48 -7.33
C GLU A 106 -9.75 2.86 -7.89
N TYR A 107 -8.69 2.85 -7.08
CA TYR A 107 -7.38 2.37 -7.52
C TYR A 107 -6.67 1.57 -6.42
N LEU A 108 -5.74 0.74 -6.86
CA LEU A 108 -4.81 0.02 -5.99
C LEU A 108 -3.39 0.39 -6.39
N ILE A 109 -2.52 0.59 -5.41
CA ILE A 109 -1.08 0.65 -5.61
C ILE A 109 -0.45 -0.62 -5.04
N TYR A 110 0.58 -1.13 -5.71
CA TYR A 110 1.24 -2.34 -5.30
C TYR A 110 2.38 -2.04 -4.34
N GLY A 111 2.22 -2.42 -3.07
CA GLY A 111 3.27 -2.39 -2.06
C GLY A 111 3.79 -3.80 -1.79
N ALA A 112 4.93 -4.17 -2.38
CA ALA A 112 5.54 -5.47 -2.14
C ALA A 112 6.26 -5.48 -0.78
N HIS A 113 5.50 -5.57 0.34
CA HIS A 113 6.06 -5.52 1.69
C HIS A 113 6.42 -6.91 2.22
N TYR A 114 5.53 -7.87 2.04
CA TYR A 114 5.63 -9.22 2.56
C TYR A 114 5.35 -10.22 1.45
N ASP A 115 5.92 -11.40 1.59
CA ASP A 115 5.71 -12.49 0.63
C ASP A 115 4.46 -13.33 0.94
N GLU A 116 4.05 -13.40 2.19
CA GLU A 116 2.89 -14.19 2.64
C GLU A 116 2.04 -13.40 3.63
N LEU A 117 0.72 -13.61 3.55
CA LEU A 117 -0.24 -13.02 4.48
C LEU A 117 -0.35 -13.81 5.78
N ASP A 118 -0.40 -15.13 5.68
CA ASP A 118 -0.83 -16.01 6.76
C ASP A 118 0.29 -16.46 7.71
N ALA A 119 1.56 -16.08 7.42
CA ALA A 119 2.68 -16.42 8.29
C ALA A 119 2.58 -15.69 9.64
N PRO A 120 2.89 -16.35 10.77
CA PRO A 120 3.03 -15.69 12.05
C PRO A 120 4.00 -14.50 11.98
N VAL A 121 3.72 -13.44 12.73
CA VAL A 121 4.48 -12.17 12.65
C VAL A 121 6.00 -12.32 12.75
N PRO A 122 6.58 -13.13 13.64
CA PRO A 122 8.02 -13.30 13.71
C PRO A 122 8.62 -14.00 12.48
N GLU A 123 7.83 -14.78 11.76
CA GLU A 123 8.27 -15.62 10.64
C GLU A 123 8.00 -14.99 9.29
N ARG A 124 7.24 -13.89 9.27
CA ARG A 124 6.88 -13.19 8.03
C ARG A 124 8.09 -12.49 7.46
N PHE A 125 8.39 -12.78 6.19
CA PHE A 125 9.50 -12.17 5.47
C PHE A 125 9.11 -10.76 4.99
N TYR A 126 9.73 -9.75 5.57
CA TYR A 126 9.55 -8.35 5.18
C TYR A 126 10.65 -7.91 4.22
N PHE A 127 10.30 -7.62 2.99
CA PHE A 127 11.25 -7.28 1.92
C PHE A 127 12.10 -6.02 2.22
N GLY A 128 11.64 -5.13 3.06
CA GLY A 128 12.40 -3.94 3.48
C GLY A 128 13.41 -4.18 4.62
N ARG A 129 13.56 -5.42 5.11
CA ARG A 129 14.46 -5.74 6.23
C ARG A 129 15.20 -7.06 6.05
N ASP A 130 14.52 -8.09 5.53
CA ASP A 130 14.97 -9.46 5.63
C ASP A 130 15.72 -9.93 4.36
N ILE A 131 15.86 -9.07 3.36
CA ILE A 131 16.73 -9.31 2.20
C ILE A 131 18.16 -8.98 2.60
N LEU A 132 18.95 -10.02 2.89
CA LEU A 132 20.31 -9.89 3.39
C LEU A 132 21.34 -10.50 2.44
N ALA A 133 20.91 -11.32 1.49
CA ALA A 133 21.76 -12.05 0.57
C ALA A 133 21.14 -12.10 -0.85
N PRO A 134 21.94 -12.38 -1.91
CA PRO A 134 21.43 -12.44 -3.28
C PRO A 134 20.24 -13.37 -3.51
N HIS A 135 20.17 -14.52 -2.84
CA HIS A 135 19.04 -15.44 -2.97
C HIS A 135 17.73 -14.88 -2.41
N ASP A 136 17.78 -13.90 -1.50
CA ASP A 136 16.59 -13.24 -0.99
C ASP A 136 15.99 -12.27 -2.04
N LEU A 137 16.83 -11.75 -2.95
CA LEU A 137 16.37 -10.94 -4.08
C LEU A 137 15.52 -11.79 -5.06
N GLU A 138 15.85 -13.06 -5.23
CA GLU A 138 15.03 -13.97 -6.03
C GLU A 138 13.61 -14.14 -5.41
N ARG A 139 13.52 -14.18 -4.08
CA ARG A 139 12.25 -14.24 -3.37
C ARG A 139 11.42 -12.96 -3.59
N TYR A 140 12.07 -11.80 -3.56
CA TYR A 140 11.43 -10.53 -3.90
C TYR A 140 10.93 -10.52 -5.34
N GLU A 141 11.75 -10.98 -6.29
CA GLU A 141 11.40 -11.08 -7.70
C GLU A 141 10.19 -12.00 -7.93
N GLN A 142 10.18 -13.17 -7.28
CA GLN A 142 9.07 -14.13 -7.34
C GLN A 142 7.74 -13.57 -6.80
N ASN A 143 7.79 -12.53 -5.97
CA ASN A 143 6.61 -11.82 -5.48
C ASN A 143 6.23 -10.65 -6.38
N ILE A 144 7.20 -9.78 -6.74
CA ILE A 144 6.90 -8.52 -7.42
C ILE A 144 6.47 -8.72 -8.88
N ILE A 145 7.10 -9.65 -9.62
CA ILE A 145 6.79 -9.86 -11.04
C ILE A 145 5.35 -10.36 -11.25
N PRO A 146 4.86 -11.41 -10.58
CA PRO A 146 3.46 -11.82 -10.70
C PRO A 146 2.47 -10.72 -10.28
N GLY A 147 2.82 -9.91 -9.27
CA GLY A 147 2.00 -8.77 -8.87
C GLY A 147 1.85 -7.74 -9.99
N ILE A 148 2.93 -7.40 -10.68
CA ILE A 148 2.93 -6.50 -11.85
C ILE A 148 2.12 -7.11 -13.00
N GLU A 149 2.37 -8.38 -13.32
CA GLU A 149 1.70 -9.10 -14.41
C GLU A 149 0.20 -9.28 -14.19
N SER A 150 -0.25 -9.27 -12.93
CA SER A 150 -1.66 -9.39 -12.56
C SER A 150 -2.54 -8.26 -13.11
N LYS A 151 -1.96 -7.08 -13.35
CA LYS A 151 -2.63 -5.86 -13.83
C LYS A 151 -3.74 -5.34 -12.89
N PHE A 152 -3.74 -5.75 -11.62
CA PHE A 152 -4.70 -5.25 -10.63
C PHE A 152 -4.35 -3.86 -10.13
N TYR A 153 -3.09 -3.46 -10.26
CA TYR A 153 -2.54 -2.25 -9.68
C TYR A 153 -2.30 -1.17 -10.72
N THR A 154 -2.49 0.08 -10.30
CA THR A 154 -2.24 1.25 -11.15
C THR A 154 -0.74 1.48 -11.36
N TYR A 155 0.05 1.27 -10.29
CA TYR A 155 1.51 1.34 -10.32
C TYR A 155 2.11 0.60 -9.12
N VAL A 156 3.43 0.43 -9.12
CA VAL A 156 4.20 -0.16 -8.02
C VAL A 156 4.75 0.95 -7.14
N ALA A 157 4.47 0.89 -5.85
CA ALA A 157 5.07 1.76 -4.84
C ALA A 157 6.47 1.24 -4.49
N HIS A 158 7.41 2.15 -4.27
CA HIS A 158 8.78 1.84 -3.79
C HIS A 158 9.32 0.47 -4.29
N PRO A 159 9.48 0.28 -5.63
CA PRO A 159 9.94 -0.99 -6.20
C PRO A 159 11.36 -1.36 -5.76
N ASP A 160 12.04 -0.45 -5.11
CA ASP A 160 13.37 -0.57 -4.53
C ASP A 160 13.36 -0.83 -3.01
N LEU A 161 12.22 -1.23 -2.43
CA LEU A 161 12.08 -1.48 -1.00
C LEU A 161 13.16 -2.42 -0.44
N PHE A 162 13.58 -3.39 -1.23
CA PHE A 162 14.62 -4.36 -0.87
C PHE A 162 15.97 -3.72 -0.51
N ILE A 163 16.29 -2.53 -1.05
CA ILE A 163 17.55 -1.83 -0.77
C ILE A 163 17.67 -1.46 0.72
N ARG A 164 16.57 -1.33 1.43
CA ARG A 164 16.59 -1.03 2.87
C ARG A 164 17.19 -2.15 3.72
N GLY A 165 17.04 -3.40 3.28
CA GLY A 165 17.61 -4.58 3.94
C GLY A 165 18.91 -5.04 3.29
N TYR A 166 18.99 -4.99 1.96
CA TYR A 166 20.15 -5.44 1.20
C TYR A 166 21.24 -4.36 1.17
N PRO A 167 22.40 -4.60 1.80
CA PRO A 167 23.38 -3.55 2.04
C PRO A 167 24.23 -3.19 0.82
N TYR A 168 24.07 -3.91 -0.30
CA TYR A 168 24.93 -3.75 -1.48
C TYR A 168 24.10 -3.39 -2.71
N PHE A 169 24.55 -2.42 -3.48
CA PHE A 169 24.03 -2.17 -4.82
C PHE A 169 24.98 -2.82 -5.84
N ASP A 170 24.77 -4.12 -6.09
CA ASP A 170 25.64 -4.97 -6.90
C ASP A 170 24.96 -5.44 -8.20
N GLU A 171 25.59 -6.36 -8.91
CA GLU A 171 25.08 -6.92 -10.16
C GLU A 171 23.73 -7.64 -10.01
N HIS A 172 23.41 -8.19 -8.83
CA HIS A 172 22.12 -8.83 -8.58
C HIS A 172 20.99 -7.79 -8.53
N CYS A 173 21.23 -6.64 -7.87
CA CYS A 173 20.28 -5.52 -7.87
C CYS A 173 20.06 -4.97 -9.28
N VAL A 174 21.14 -4.82 -10.06
CA VAL A 174 21.07 -4.37 -11.45
C VAL A 174 20.25 -5.35 -12.29
N ALA A 175 20.51 -6.66 -12.15
CA ALA A 175 19.77 -7.69 -12.87
C ALA A 175 18.26 -7.66 -12.53
N LEU A 176 17.91 -7.51 -11.25
CA LEU A 176 16.51 -7.39 -10.81
C LEU A 176 15.82 -6.16 -11.42
N SER A 177 16.50 -5.01 -11.49
CA SER A 177 15.91 -3.78 -12.01
C SER A 177 15.68 -3.77 -13.53
N HIS A 178 16.22 -4.75 -14.26
CA HIS A 178 16.06 -4.91 -15.71
C HIS A 178 14.96 -5.91 -16.10
N ARG A 179 14.30 -6.54 -15.16
CA ARG A 179 13.20 -7.49 -15.38
C ARG A 179 11.85 -6.83 -15.20
#